data_f8b7a20cda33fd6b7afcc72c6e598b14
#
_entry.id   f8b7a20cda33fd6b7afcc72c6e598b14
#
_cell.length_a   1.000
_cell.length_b   1.000
_cell.length_c   1.000
_cell.angle_alpha   90.00
_cell.angle_beta   90.00
_cell.angle_gamma   90.00
#
_symmetry.space_group_name_H-M   'P 1'
#
loop_
_entity.id
_entity.type
_entity.pdbx_description
1 polymer ?
#
loop_
_entity_poly.entity_id
_entity_poly.type
_entity_poly.pdbx_seq_one_letter_code
_entity_poly.pdbx_strand_id
1 'polypeptide(L)'
;LEQLLKFLNVTLDTLMLPCHFCSSFMDLNNKASYLASQLKVIVKDCCFKGACIKCRRKLAFAERQKYQVCVGEADLVEAMVGSHVINLTVRCSECLALLTASEKLDAKCELQTFILVRHMWRTSCRAC
;
A
#
# COMPACT_ATOMS: atom_id res chain seq x y z
N LEU A 1 -0.02 3.60 12.26
CA LEU A 1 -0.75 4.86 12.46
C LEU A 1 -1.86 4.74 13.52
N GLU A 2 -2.59 3.63 13.53
CA GLU A 2 -3.62 3.39 14.54
C GLU A 2 -3.04 3.42 15.96
N GLN A 3 -1.89 2.79 16.16
CA GLN A 3 -1.19 2.79 17.45
C GLN A 3 -0.75 4.20 17.85
N LEU A 4 -0.29 5.00 16.88
CA LEU A 4 0.10 6.39 17.14
C LEU A 4 -1.08 7.24 17.58
N LEU A 5 -2.25 7.06 16.94
CA LEU A 5 -3.46 7.78 17.32
C LEU A 5 -3.88 7.46 18.76
N LYS A 6 -3.79 6.19 19.14
CA LYS A 6 -4.08 5.74 20.50
C LYS A 6 -3.07 6.28 21.50
N PHE A 7 -1.79 6.24 21.17
CA PHE A 7 -0.71 6.73 22.03
C PHE A 7 -0.82 8.22 22.32
N LEU A 8 -1.10 9.02 21.28
CA LEU A 8 -1.23 10.47 21.40
C LEU A 8 -2.62 10.92 21.86
N ASN A 9 -3.59 10.00 21.92
CA ASN A 9 -4.98 10.29 22.26
C ASN A 9 -5.59 11.39 21.41
N VAL A 10 -5.35 11.33 20.09
CA VAL A 10 -5.88 12.29 19.10
C VAL A 10 -6.68 11.55 18.03
N THR A 11 -7.51 12.29 17.32
CA THR A 11 -8.26 11.75 16.19
C THR A 11 -7.48 11.94 14.89
N LEU A 12 -7.86 11.21 13.85
CA LEU A 12 -7.16 11.25 12.56
C LEU A 12 -7.18 12.64 11.93
N ASP A 13 -8.31 13.35 12.04
CA ASP A 13 -8.47 14.69 11.47
C ASP A 13 -7.67 15.76 12.21
N THR A 14 -7.40 15.57 13.50
CA THR A 14 -6.62 16.52 14.30
C THR A 14 -5.12 16.26 14.26
N LEU A 15 -4.70 15.06 13.85
CA LEU A 15 -3.28 14.71 13.79
C LEU A 15 -2.59 15.45 12.64
N MET A 16 -1.54 16.19 12.96
CA MET A 16 -0.69 16.84 11.95
C MET A 16 0.40 15.87 11.52
N LEU A 17 0.24 15.29 10.34
CA LEU A 17 1.16 14.29 9.81
C LEU A 17 1.75 14.77 8.48
N PRO A 18 3.03 15.18 8.46
CA PRO A 18 3.68 15.59 7.22
C PRO A 18 4.12 14.37 6.39
N CYS A 19 4.17 14.55 5.08
CA CYS A 19 4.77 13.57 4.18
C CYS A 19 6.29 13.62 4.31
N HIS A 20 6.92 12.45 4.48
CA HIS A 20 8.37 12.35 4.59
C HIS A 20 9.08 12.79 3.30
N PHE A 21 8.46 12.60 2.15
CA PHE A 21 9.10 12.81 0.86
C PHE A 21 8.93 14.24 0.31
N CYS A 22 7.73 14.83 0.43
CA CYS A 22 7.46 16.17 -0.07
C CYS A 22 7.31 17.22 1.02
N SER A 23 7.36 16.83 2.28
CA SER A 23 7.27 17.69 3.46
C SER A 23 5.94 18.43 3.63
N SER A 24 4.96 18.20 2.76
CA SER A 24 3.62 18.79 2.88
C SER A 24 2.81 18.05 3.93
N PHE A 25 1.96 18.75 4.66
CA PHE A 25 1.02 18.12 5.57
C PHE A 25 -0.02 17.31 4.78
N MET A 26 -0.28 16.09 5.22
CA MET A 26 -1.26 15.22 4.59
C MET A 26 -2.67 15.68 4.93
N ASP A 27 -3.55 15.74 3.93
CA ASP A 27 -4.97 16.01 4.16
C ASP A 27 -5.68 14.79 4.76
N LEU A 28 -6.95 14.93 5.09
CA LEU A 28 -7.71 13.85 5.71
C LEU A 28 -7.79 12.62 4.79
N ASN A 29 -7.95 12.80 3.48
CA ASN A 29 -8.00 11.69 2.52
C ASN A 29 -6.68 10.93 2.48
N ASN A 30 -5.56 11.63 2.45
CA ASN A 30 -4.23 11.00 2.49
C ASN A 30 -4.01 10.25 3.80
N LYS A 31 -4.37 10.84 4.93
CA LYS A 31 -4.24 10.21 6.25
C LYS A 31 -5.13 8.97 6.37
N ALA A 32 -6.37 9.05 5.91
CA ALA A 32 -7.29 7.91 5.92
C ALA A 32 -6.79 6.77 5.04
N SER A 33 -6.29 7.07 3.86
CA SER A 33 -5.68 6.08 2.96
C SER A 33 -4.44 5.44 3.60
N TYR A 34 -3.62 6.22 4.27
CA TYR A 34 -2.42 5.74 4.96
C TYR A 34 -2.78 4.76 6.08
N LEU A 35 -3.81 5.10 6.86
CA LEU A 35 -4.32 4.24 7.93
C LEU A 35 -4.89 2.93 7.37
N ALA A 36 -5.75 3.02 6.36
CA ALA A 36 -6.40 1.85 5.75
C ALA A 36 -5.38 0.92 5.09
N SER A 37 -4.28 1.47 4.57
CA SER A 37 -3.21 0.69 3.93
C SER A 37 -2.28 0.02 4.94
N GLN A 38 -2.45 0.25 6.23
CA GLN A 38 -1.62 -0.33 7.31
C GLN A 38 -0.12 -0.09 7.08
N LEU A 39 0.21 1.09 6.57
CA LEU A 39 1.59 1.49 6.37
C LEU A 39 2.20 1.97 7.69
N LYS A 40 3.48 1.70 7.87
CA LYS A 40 4.19 2.09 9.09
C LYS A 40 4.46 3.58 9.11
N VAL A 41 4.24 4.21 10.27
CA VAL A 41 4.63 5.60 10.49
C VAL A 41 6.15 5.71 10.50
N ILE A 42 6.66 6.68 9.77
CA ILE A 42 8.09 6.94 9.69
C ILE A 42 8.48 7.86 10.86
N VAL A 43 9.45 7.43 11.66
CA VAL A 43 9.99 8.25 12.75
C VAL A 43 11.39 8.73 12.34
N LYS A 44 11.53 10.04 12.18
CA LYS A 44 12.80 10.65 11.80
C LYS A 44 12.96 11.99 12.51
N ASP A 45 14.14 12.24 13.07
CA ASP A 45 14.45 13.47 13.81
C ASP A 45 13.42 13.77 14.91
N CYS A 46 12.98 12.72 15.62
CA CYS A 46 11.95 12.78 16.67
C CYS A 46 10.58 13.24 16.19
N CYS A 47 10.33 13.18 14.89
CA CYS A 47 9.05 13.55 14.29
C CYS A 47 8.38 12.35 13.63
N PHE A 48 7.05 12.28 13.73
CA PHE A 48 6.25 11.28 13.04
C PHE A 48 5.88 11.77 11.65
N LYS A 49 6.11 10.94 10.64
CA LYS A 49 5.85 11.28 9.24
C LYS A 49 5.15 10.11 8.54
N GLY A 50 4.41 10.42 7.50
CA GLY A 50 3.77 9.44 6.63
C GLY A 50 4.22 9.62 5.19
N ALA A 51 3.41 9.14 4.25
CA ALA A 51 3.62 9.33 2.83
C ALA A 51 2.27 9.62 2.17
N CYS A 52 2.17 10.72 1.44
CA CYS A 52 0.96 11.06 0.71
C CYS A 52 0.80 10.13 -0.50
N ILE A 53 -0.42 10.04 -1.04
CA ILE A 53 -0.73 9.13 -2.15
C ILE A 53 0.16 9.43 -3.36
N LYS A 54 0.39 10.70 -3.65
CA LYS A 54 1.23 11.13 -4.77
C LYS A 54 2.66 10.63 -4.65
N CYS A 55 3.26 10.75 -3.46
CA CYS A 55 4.63 10.26 -3.22
C CYS A 55 4.68 8.73 -3.19
N ARG A 56 3.65 8.07 -2.66
CA ARG A 56 3.55 6.60 -2.70
C ARG A 56 3.51 6.07 -4.12
N ARG A 57 2.80 6.76 -5.03
CA ARG A 57 2.76 6.38 -6.45
C ARG A 57 4.14 6.46 -7.10
N LYS A 58 4.89 7.51 -6.81
CA LYS A 58 6.26 7.67 -7.31
C LYS A 58 7.17 6.56 -6.76
N LEU A 59 7.06 6.27 -5.48
CA LEU A 59 7.84 5.22 -4.84
C LEU A 59 7.51 3.84 -5.40
N ALA A 60 6.23 3.54 -5.59
CA ALA A 60 5.79 2.27 -6.17
C ALA A 60 6.33 2.08 -7.59
N PHE A 61 6.29 3.13 -8.40
CA PHE A 61 6.85 3.10 -9.75
C PHE A 61 8.35 2.80 -9.72
N ALA A 62 9.10 3.51 -8.88
CA ALA A 62 10.55 3.31 -8.77
C ALA A 62 10.88 1.89 -8.31
N GLU A 63 10.14 1.35 -7.35
CA GLU A 63 10.34 -0.02 -6.86
C GLU A 63 10.07 -1.06 -7.95
N ARG A 64 8.99 -0.88 -8.73
CA ARG A 64 8.69 -1.79 -9.85
C ARG A 64 9.82 -1.79 -10.88
N GLN A 65 10.33 -0.64 -11.23
CA GLN A 65 11.42 -0.51 -12.20
C GLN A 65 12.68 -1.25 -11.74
N LYS A 66 12.97 -1.21 -10.45
CA LYS A 66 14.23 -1.72 -9.91
C LYS A 66 14.16 -3.16 -9.43
N TYR A 67 13.02 -3.58 -8.84
CA TYR A 67 12.92 -4.84 -8.09
C TYR A 67 11.86 -5.79 -8.62
N GLN A 68 11.28 -5.55 -9.78
CA GLN A 68 10.31 -6.47 -10.38
C GLN A 68 11.01 -7.78 -10.76
N VAL A 69 10.50 -8.90 -10.23
CA VAL A 69 11.06 -10.24 -10.47
C VAL A 69 10.34 -10.95 -11.59
N CYS A 70 9.00 -11.01 -11.52
CA CYS A 70 8.19 -11.69 -12.53
C CYS A 70 6.75 -11.13 -12.53
N VAL A 71 6.00 -11.52 -13.55
CA VAL A 71 4.60 -11.16 -13.72
C VAL A 71 3.79 -12.40 -14.04
N GLY A 72 2.50 -12.38 -13.71
CA GLY A 72 1.60 -13.48 -14.01
C GLY A 72 0.19 -13.22 -13.52
N GLU A 73 -0.75 -14.07 -13.94
CA GLU A 73 -2.11 -14.02 -13.46
C GLU A 73 -2.25 -14.66 -12.08
N ALA A 74 -3.42 -14.52 -11.44
CA ALA A 74 -3.68 -15.06 -10.11
C ALA A 74 -3.39 -16.55 -10.01
N ASP A 75 -3.68 -17.33 -11.05
CA ASP A 75 -3.44 -18.78 -11.06
C ASP A 75 -1.95 -19.11 -10.91
N LEU A 76 -1.09 -18.35 -11.58
CA LEU A 76 0.36 -18.50 -11.42
C LEU A 76 0.81 -18.14 -10.01
N VAL A 77 0.28 -17.06 -9.46
CA VAL A 77 0.59 -16.62 -8.10
C VAL A 77 0.21 -17.70 -7.09
N GLU A 78 -0.99 -18.24 -7.21
CA GLU A 78 -1.49 -19.31 -6.34
C GLU A 78 -0.65 -20.58 -6.44
N ALA A 79 -0.23 -20.93 -7.66
CA ALA A 79 0.64 -22.08 -7.88
C ALA A 79 2.03 -21.89 -7.26
N MET A 80 2.60 -20.70 -7.36
CA MET A 80 3.92 -20.40 -6.79
C MET A 80 3.91 -20.34 -5.27
N VAL A 81 2.84 -19.79 -4.67
CA VAL A 81 2.76 -19.59 -3.22
C VAL A 81 2.14 -20.80 -2.51
N GLY A 82 1.30 -21.56 -3.19
CA GLY A 82 0.60 -22.70 -2.61
C GLY A 82 -0.62 -22.32 -1.78
N SER A 83 -1.16 -21.12 -1.96
CA SER A 83 -2.33 -20.62 -1.24
C SER A 83 -3.24 -19.83 -2.16
N HIS A 84 -4.54 -19.76 -1.81
CA HIS A 84 -5.49 -18.94 -2.53
C HIS A 84 -5.13 -17.44 -2.39
N VAL A 85 -5.36 -16.68 -3.45
CA VAL A 85 -4.99 -15.24 -3.49
C VAL A 85 -5.63 -14.43 -2.36
N ILE A 86 -6.82 -14.83 -1.87
CA ILE A 86 -7.50 -14.18 -0.74
C ILE A 86 -6.63 -14.23 0.53
N ASN A 87 -5.87 -15.29 0.71
CA ASN A 87 -5.04 -15.50 1.91
C ASN A 87 -3.69 -14.80 1.83
N LEU A 88 -3.38 -14.16 0.72
CA LEU A 88 -2.12 -13.47 0.52
C LEU A 88 -2.28 -11.97 0.82
N THR A 89 -1.22 -11.37 1.34
CA THR A 89 -1.15 -9.91 1.44
C THR A 89 -0.73 -9.37 0.08
N VAL A 90 -1.63 -8.63 -0.56
CA VAL A 90 -1.40 -8.04 -1.88
C VAL A 90 -1.56 -6.53 -1.76
N ARG A 91 -0.59 -5.79 -2.27
CA ARG A 91 -0.65 -4.32 -2.31
C ARG A 91 -0.90 -3.83 -3.72
N CYS A 92 -1.42 -2.61 -3.84
CA CYS A 92 -1.61 -1.97 -5.13
C CYS A 92 -0.26 -1.68 -5.77
N SER A 93 -0.11 -2.06 -7.04
CA SER A 93 1.11 -1.80 -7.81
C SER A 93 1.31 -0.31 -8.09
N GLU A 94 0.26 0.50 -7.98
CA GLU A 94 0.31 1.92 -8.30
C GLU A 94 0.45 2.82 -7.07
N CYS A 95 -0.29 2.54 -5.98
CA CYS A 95 -0.33 3.41 -4.81
C CYS A 95 0.07 2.75 -3.49
N LEU A 96 0.44 1.47 -3.51
CA LEU A 96 0.82 0.67 -2.33
C LEU A 96 -0.31 0.45 -1.32
N ALA A 97 -1.56 0.75 -1.67
CA ALA A 97 -2.70 0.47 -0.81
C ALA A 97 -2.87 -1.04 -0.60
N LEU A 98 -3.33 -1.44 0.57
CA LEU A 98 -3.60 -2.84 0.86
C LEU A 98 -4.91 -3.25 0.17
N LEU A 99 -4.86 -4.28 -0.68
CA LEU A 99 -6.04 -4.77 -1.35
C LEU A 99 -6.96 -5.52 -0.39
N THR A 100 -8.27 -5.28 -0.51
CA THR A 100 -9.30 -6.04 0.19
C THR A 100 -9.49 -7.40 -0.46
N ALA A 101 -10.15 -8.33 0.24
CA ALA A 101 -10.49 -9.64 -0.32
C ALA A 101 -11.33 -9.51 -1.61
N SER A 102 -12.27 -8.57 -1.63
CA SER A 102 -13.11 -8.28 -2.79
C SER A 102 -12.27 -7.83 -4.00
N GLU A 103 -11.31 -6.94 -3.77
CA GLU A 103 -10.40 -6.47 -4.83
C GLU A 103 -9.52 -7.60 -5.38
N LYS A 104 -9.04 -8.48 -4.52
CA LYS A 104 -8.24 -9.65 -4.93
C LYS A 104 -9.06 -10.62 -5.79
N LEU A 105 -10.30 -10.87 -5.41
CA LEU A 105 -11.20 -11.72 -6.19
C LEU A 105 -11.53 -11.11 -7.55
N ASP A 106 -11.80 -9.80 -7.59
CA ASP A 106 -12.04 -9.09 -8.84
C ASP A 106 -10.83 -9.19 -9.77
N ALA A 107 -9.64 -9.02 -9.23
CA ALA A 107 -8.40 -9.14 -10.00
C ALA A 107 -8.23 -10.54 -10.58
N LYS A 108 -8.56 -11.58 -9.81
CA LYS A 108 -8.51 -12.97 -10.28
C LYS A 108 -9.55 -13.22 -11.38
N CYS A 109 -10.80 -12.77 -11.19
CA CYS A 109 -11.88 -12.97 -12.15
C CYS A 109 -11.64 -12.22 -13.45
N GLU A 110 -11.05 -11.05 -13.38
CA GLU A 110 -10.76 -10.21 -14.55
C GLU A 110 -9.42 -10.55 -15.22
N LEU A 111 -8.72 -11.55 -14.74
CA LEU A 111 -7.42 -11.99 -15.24
C LEU A 111 -6.39 -10.86 -15.25
N GLN A 112 -6.40 -10.03 -14.22
CA GLN A 112 -5.41 -8.96 -14.07
C GLN A 112 -4.02 -9.53 -13.85
N THR A 113 -3.01 -8.79 -14.29
CA THR A 113 -1.61 -9.14 -14.09
C THR A 113 -1.18 -8.81 -12.67
N PHE A 114 -0.63 -9.80 -11.98
CA PHE A 114 0.06 -9.62 -10.70
C PHE A 114 1.55 -9.49 -10.96
N ILE A 115 2.21 -8.63 -10.19
CA ILE A 115 3.63 -8.35 -10.31
C ILE A 115 4.31 -8.70 -8.99
N LEU A 116 5.37 -9.49 -9.04
CA LEU A 116 6.21 -9.75 -7.87
C LEU A 116 7.30 -8.70 -7.78
N VAL A 117 7.22 -7.86 -6.76
CA VAL A 117 8.21 -6.81 -6.49
C VAL A 117 8.84 -7.09 -5.13
N ARG A 118 10.15 -7.34 -5.10
CA ARG A 118 10.86 -7.85 -3.92
C ARG A 118 10.23 -9.19 -3.52
N HIS A 119 9.56 -9.25 -2.38
CA HIS A 119 8.93 -10.47 -1.85
C HIS A 119 7.39 -10.36 -1.79
N MET A 120 6.82 -9.33 -2.39
CA MET A 120 5.40 -9.03 -2.30
C MET A 120 4.74 -9.04 -3.67
N TRP A 121 3.59 -9.69 -3.76
CA TRP A 121 2.75 -9.61 -4.94
C TRP A 121 1.93 -8.34 -4.94
N ARG A 122 1.80 -7.72 -6.10
CA ARG A 122 1.08 -6.45 -6.30
C ARG A 122 0.20 -6.52 -7.54
N THR A 123 -0.96 -5.87 -7.47
CA THR A 123 -1.85 -5.64 -8.62
C THR A 123 -2.61 -4.35 -8.38
N SER A 124 -3.29 -3.82 -9.40
CA SER A 124 -4.02 -2.55 -9.26
C SER A 124 -5.22 -2.68 -8.32
N CYS A 125 -5.41 -1.70 -7.43
CA CYS A 125 -6.64 -1.58 -6.63
C CYS A 125 -7.75 -0.93 -7.44
N ARG A 126 -9.00 -0.90 -6.88
CA ARG A 126 -10.15 -0.31 -7.58
C ARG A 126 -9.97 1.17 -7.89
N ALA A 127 -9.29 1.92 -7.02
CA ALA A 127 -9.07 3.34 -7.20
C ALA A 127 -8.01 3.64 -8.28
N CYS A 128 -7.22 2.67 -8.63
CA CYS A 128 -6.22 2.76 -9.69
C CYS A 128 -6.64 1.91 -10.90
#